data_c0403f37433992dd0fc1becd494b3a92
#
_entry.id   c0403f37433992dd0fc1becd494b3a92
#
_cell.length_a   1.000
_cell.length_b   1.000
_cell.length_c   1.000
_cell.angle_alpha   90.00
_cell.angle_beta   90.00
_cell.angle_gamma   90.00
#
_symmetry.space_group_name_H-M   'P 1'
#
loop_
_entity.id
_entity.type
_entity.pdbx_description
1 polymer ?
#
loop_
_entity_poly.entity_id
_entity_poly.type
_entity_poly.pdbx_seq_one_letter_code
_entity_poly.pdbx_strand_id
1 'polypeptide(L)'
;VQQEQIQRFPWGTVDNAQVLIVHFGSKSTPMIAQQLRQIGLQSRVIHAVEVPAIVASGYRPGLVILSGGDDSVSNVTAPTIRTNDLEAFRQHSTILGICYGAQVLASKLGGSVARAATPEFGEVQVRVATPFGAYRGGMAVMNHNDEIATLPPGWQVVGSTTHCQYALVGNGRVYAVMFHPEMDHTEHGDALLAHVAYDLAGCTPDYTYNLGTYVDRCVSWLRQVVPAGDVELGLSGGVDSAVAFKLAQQAYGSRLHATFVDTGFMRAGELQEVRGWFGSEGVAYLDAGDVFIEHIEAIPYTGPEPQGEARYYDQVRRVIGACFIDVFVRHAQQQHRTPVALVQGTNYADIIESLTNLKAHHNVGGLPAKLDVVVVEPLAGLFKFEIRQLAAYLGLPQEIVYRQPSPGPGLAIRMWGPVTRSKTRALRQATGILEELIRTHYPDPHQRPSQYYVALAPLASCGLMGDDRVYGYAWVIRGVVTRERESYVTVGAFAFSQAFLQEAALRLTNEIVMDDETRFVRVFLEITGKPPSTTEPH
;
A
#
# COMPACT_ATOMS: atom_id res chain seq x y z
N VAL A 1 -4.79 -15.57 22.20
CA VAL A 1 -6.20 -15.96 21.99
C VAL A 1 -6.74 -15.40 20.67
N GLN A 2 -6.25 -14.26 20.18
CA GLN A 2 -6.80 -13.60 18.97
C GLN A 2 -6.31 -14.16 17.62
N GLN A 3 -5.21 -14.91 17.54
CA GLN A 3 -4.70 -15.47 16.27
C GLN A 3 -5.46 -16.72 15.79
N GLU A 4 -6.08 -17.47 16.68
CA GLU A 4 -6.86 -18.67 16.34
C GLU A 4 -8.21 -18.36 15.65
N GLN A 5 -8.68 -17.11 15.71
CA GLN A 5 -9.95 -16.70 15.09
C GLN A 5 -9.79 -16.24 13.63
N ILE A 6 -8.57 -16.08 13.10
CA ILE A 6 -8.33 -15.65 11.73
C ILE A 6 -7.98 -16.85 10.86
N GLN A 7 -8.82 -17.11 9.86
CA GLN A 7 -8.64 -18.16 8.87
C GLN A 7 -8.23 -17.54 7.52
N ARG A 8 -7.06 -17.88 7.01
CA ARG A 8 -6.51 -17.40 5.73
C ARG A 8 -6.55 -18.49 4.70
N PHE A 9 -7.03 -18.17 3.49
CA PHE A 9 -6.96 -19.12 2.38
C PHE A 9 -5.50 -19.39 2.01
N PRO A 10 -5.03 -20.66 2.11
CA PRO A 10 -3.61 -20.99 1.96
C PRO A 10 -3.21 -21.08 0.47
N TRP A 11 -3.26 -19.96 -0.24
CA TRP A 11 -2.82 -19.87 -1.62
C TRP A 11 -1.47 -19.18 -1.72
N GLY A 12 -0.51 -19.82 -2.42
CA GLY A 12 0.80 -19.23 -2.68
C GLY A 12 1.70 -19.07 -1.45
N THR A 13 1.28 -19.59 -0.29
CA THR A 13 2.13 -19.68 0.90
C THR A 13 2.77 -21.07 0.96
N VAL A 14 4.09 -21.12 0.92
CA VAL A 14 4.85 -22.39 0.94
C VAL A 14 5.90 -22.29 2.04
N ASP A 15 5.81 -23.19 3.01
CA ASP A 15 6.77 -23.24 4.12
C ASP A 15 8.21 -23.48 3.64
N ASN A 16 8.36 -24.20 2.54
CA ASN A 16 9.65 -24.53 1.93
C ASN A 16 9.82 -23.85 0.56
N ALA A 17 9.50 -22.57 0.44
CA ALA A 17 9.72 -21.79 -0.78
C ALA A 17 11.21 -21.77 -1.15
N GLN A 18 11.53 -21.73 -2.46
CA GLN A 18 12.92 -21.62 -2.90
C GLN A 18 13.56 -20.27 -2.49
N VAL A 19 12.75 -19.25 -2.24
CA VAL A 19 13.21 -17.91 -1.84
C VAL A 19 12.70 -17.59 -0.44
N LEU A 20 13.63 -17.19 0.44
CA LEU A 20 13.35 -16.67 1.77
C LEU A 20 13.61 -15.15 1.79
N ILE A 21 12.65 -14.35 2.20
CA ILE A 21 12.82 -12.92 2.43
C ILE A 21 12.85 -12.68 3.94
N VAL A 22 13.97 -12.15 4.42
CA VAL A 22 14.12 -11.69 5.81
C VAL A 22 13.77 -10.22 5.87
N HIS A 23 12.71 -9.90 6.59
CA HIS A 23 12.13 -8.58 6.69
C HIS A 23 12.75 -7.79 7.86
N PHE A 24 13.29 -6.59 7.58
CA PHE A 24 13.90 -5.68 8.55
C PHE A 24 13.06 -4.41 8.82
N GLY A 25 11.78 -4.38 8.43
CA GLY A 25 10.91 -3.24 8.68
C GLY A 25 10.59 -2.40 7.43
N SER A 26 11.13 -2.73 6.26
CA SER A 26 10.87 -1.97 5.04
C SER A 26 9.44 -2.10 4.54
N LYS A 27 8.83 -0.96 4.19
CA LYS A 27 7.53 -0.91 3.50
C LYS A 27 7.59 -1.46 2.07
N SER A 28 8.79 -1.64 1.50
CA SER A 28 8.97 -2.22 0.16
C SER A 28 9.08 -3.74 0.15
N THR A 29 9.15 -4.41 1.30
CA THR A 29 9.24 -5.88 1.36
C THR A 29 8.12 -6.59 0.58
N PRO A 30 6.85 -6.16 0.60
CA PRO A 30 5.80 -6.75 -0.22
C PRO A 30 6.11 -6.70 -1.73
N MET A 31 6.81 -5.67 -2.18
CA MET A 31 7.18 -5.51 -3.59
C MET A 31 8.26 -6.49 -4.03
N ILE A 32 9.22 -6.83 -3.13
CA ILE A 32 10.20 -7.88 -3.41
C ILE A 32 9.46 -9.20 -3.67
N ALA A 33 8.53 -9.57 -2.79
CA ALA A 33 7.74 -10.79 -2.93
C ALA A 33 6.83 -10.76 -4.18
N GLN A 34 6.25 -9.60 -4.50
CA GLN A 34 5.43 -9.40 -5.70
C GLN A 34 6.25 -9.60 -6.98
N GLN A 35 7.44 -8.99 -7.07
CA GLN A 35 8.31 -9.16 -8.24
C GLN A 35 8.76 -10.61 -8.44
N LEU A 36 9.15 -11.28 -7.36
CA LEU A 36 9.50 -12.70 -7.42
C LEU A 36 8.32 -13.52 -7.97
N ARG A 37 7.09 -13.23 -7.53
CA ARG A 37 5.90 -13.91 -8.02
C ARG A 37 5.60 -13.59 -9.49
N GLN A 38 5.82 -12.36 -9.94
CA GLN A 38 5.68 -11.99 -11.35
C GLN A 38 6.65 -12.74 -12.26
N ILE A 39 7.85 -13.06 -11.79
CA ILE A 39 8.79 -13.92 -12.49
C ILE A 39 8.57 -15.42 -12.24
N GLY A 40 7.48 -15.82 -11.57
CA GLY A 40 7.09 -17.22 -11.38
C GLY A 40 7.70 -17.91 -10.17
N LEU A 41 8.16 -17.16 -9.16
CA LEU A 41 8.74 -17.71 -7.94
C LEU A 41 7.89 -17.43 -6.71
N GLN A 42 7.70 -18.43 -5.89
CA GLN A 42 7.14 -18.27 -4.55
C GLN A 42 8.22 -17.82 -3.57
N SER A 43 7.83 -17.00 -2.60
CA SER A 43 8.71 -16.59 -1.52
C SER A 43 8.02 -16.73 -0.17
N ARG A 44 8.82 -17.07 0.84
CA ARG A 44 8.42 -17.02 2.25
C ARG A 44 8.98 -15.75 2.87
N VAL A 45 8.12 -14.94 3.49
CA VAL A 45 8.53 -13.73 4.21
C VAL A 45 8.52 -14.03 5.70
N ILE A 46 9.61 -13.71 6.39
CA ILE A 46 9.74 -13.86 7.85
C ILE A 46 10.30 -12.57 8.45
N HIS A 47 10.01 -12.32 9.72
CA HIS A 47 10.69 -11.26 10.45
C HIS A 47 12.10 -11.71 10.89
N ALA A 48 13.04 -10.78 11.00
CA ALA A 48 14.43 -11.07 11.37
C ALA A 48 14.58 -11.86 12.69
N VAL A 49 13.66 -11.67 13.65
CA VAL A 49 13.65 -12.41 14.92
C VAL A 49 13.37 -13.91 14.76
N GLU A 50 12.76 -14.33 13.65
CA GLU A 50 12.43 -15.73 13.37
C GLU A 50 13.58 -16.51 12.73
N VAL A 51 14.61 -15.81 12.23
CA VAL A 51 15.75 -16.42 11.53
C VAL A 51 16.39 -17.56 12.31
N PRO A 52 16.66 -17.45 13.64
CA PRO A 52 17.25 -18.56 14.40
C PRO A 52 16.42 -19.83 14.37
N ALA A 53 15.08 -19.72 14.45
CA ALA A 53 14.18 -20.88 14.37
C ALA A 53 14.18 -21.51 12.97
N ILE A 54 14.22 -20.67 11.94
CA ILE A 54 14.31 -21.10 10.54
C ILE A 54 15.61 -21.86 10.27
N VAL A 55 16.75 -21.36 10.73
CA VAL A 55 18.03 -22.04 10.60
C VAL A 55 18.02 -23.39 11.36
N ALA A 56 17.47 -23.40 12.58
CA ALA A 56 17.34 -24.61 13.40
C ALA A 56 16.40 -25.66 12.79
N SER A 57 15.39 -25.27 12.02
CA SER A 57 14.48 -26.21 11.35
C SER A 57 15.13 -27.03 10.22
N GLY A 58 16.33 -26.64 9.80
CA GLY A 58 17.01 -27.29 8.68
C GLY A 58 16.54 -26.86 7.29
N TYR A 59 15.65 -25.86 7.20
CA TYR A 59 15.21 -25.29 5.93
C TYR A 59 16.37 -24.67 5.14
N ARG A 60 16.46 -24.96 3.84
CA ARG A 60 17.56 -24.58 2.95
C ARG A 60 17.03 -23.91 1.69
N PRO A 61 16.68 -22.60 1.74
CA PRO A 61 16.27 -21.86 0.55
C PRO A 61 17.45 -21.73 -0.44
N GLY A 62 17.18 -21.72 -1.74
CA GLY A 62 18.17 -21.42 -2.76
C GLY A 62 18.64 -19.96 -2.70
N LEU A 63 17.69 -19.04 -2.45
CA LEU A 63 17.93 -17.61 -2.35
C LEU A 63 17.44 -17.07 -1.00
N VAL A 64 18.27 -16.27 -0.34
CA VAL A 64 17.89 -15.47 0.83
C VAL A 64 18.01 -13.99 0.47
N ILE A 65 16.92 -13.23 0.61
CA ILE A 65 16.92 -11.79 0.40
C ILE A 65 16.79 -11.11 1.76
N LEU A 66 17.72 -10.23 2.09
CA LEU A 66 17.67 -9.34 3.24
C LEU A 66 17.08 -8.01 2.78
N SER A 67 15.89 -7.66 3.24
CA SER A 67 15.16 -6.47 2.79
C SER A 67 15.80 -5.16 3.24
N GLY A 68 15.28 -4.04 2.75
CA GLY A 68 15.52 -2.73 3.34
C GLY A 68 14.99 -2.63 4.78
N GLY A 69 15.22 -1.50 5.42
CA GLY A 69 14.74 -1.17 6.77
C GLY A 69 14.88 0.33 7.03
N ASP A 70 14.15 0.81 8.02
CA ASP A 70 14.10 2.24 8.39
C ASP A 70 15.16 2.63 9.43
N ASP A 71 15.99 1.68 9.85
CA ASP A 71 16.96 1.85 10.94
C ASP A 71 18.39 2.01 10.40
N SER A 72 19.34 2.31 11.27
CA SER A 72 20.79 2.32 10.99
C SER A 72 21.45 1.11 11.63
N VAL A 73 22.39 0.47 10.93
CA VAL A 73 23.18 -0.65 11.49
C VAL A 73 24.06 -0.25 12.67
N SER A 74 24.30 1.03 12.87
CA SER A 74 24.99 1.59 14.05
C SER A 74 24.11 1.64 15.29
N ASN A 75 22.79 1.52 15.15
CA ASN A 75 21.86 1.48 16.26
C ASN A 75 21.82 0.06 16.86
N VAL A 76 22.09 -0.04 18.16
CA VAL A 76 22.17 -1.33 18.88
C VAL A 76 20.83 -2.08 18.91
N THR A 77 19.72 -1.37 18.81
CA THR A 77 18.37 -1.93 18.82
C THR A 77 17.84 -2.26 17.41
N ALA A 78 18.61 -1.91 16.37
CA ALA A 78 18.19 -2.16 14.99
C ALA A 78 18.01 -3.65 14.68
N PRO A 79 17.02 -4.03 13.88
CA PRO A 79 16.81 -5.42 13.49
C PRO A 79 18.02 -5.93 12.71
N THR A 80 18.52 -7.10 13.07
CA THR A 80 19.74 -7.67 12.48
C THR A 80 19.67 -9.18 12.40
N ILE A 81 20.62 -9.80 11.70
CA ILE A 81 20.84 -11.25 11.66
C ILE A 81 22.10 -11.59 12.45
N ARG A 82 22.10 -12.71 13.17
CA ARG A 82 23.30 -13.20 13.86
C ARG A 82 24.30 -13.71 12.83
N THR A 83 25.60 -13.48 13.09
CA THR A 83 26.67 -13.92 12.17
C THR A 83 26.65 -15.42 11.90
N ASN A 84 26.36 -16.25 12.93
CA ASN A 84 26.27 -17.69 12.77
C ASN A 84 25.09 -18.14 11.89
N ASP A 85 23.93 -17.43 11.96
CA ASP A 85 22.78 -17.72 11.13
C ASP A 85 23.02 -17.30 9.66
N LEU A 86 23.68 -16.15 9.47
CA LEU A 86 24.10 -15.70 8.15
C LEU A 86 25.09 -16.70 7.52
N GLU A 87 26.05 -17.21 8.29
CA GLU A 87 27.02 -18.18 7.83
C GLU A 87 26.34 -19.54 7.47
N ALA A 88 25.34 -19.95 8.24
CA ALA A 88 24.55 -21.13 7.93
C ALA A 88 23.83 -21.00 6.56
N PHE A 89 23.29 -19.81 6.23
CA PHE A 89 22.72 -19.58 4.90
C PHE A 89 23.78 -19.56 3.81
N ARG A 90 24.94 -18.92 4.04
CA ARG A 90 26.04 -18.83 3.06
C ARG A 90 26.54 -20.17 2.56
N GLN A 91 26.44 -21.22 3.35
CA GLN A 91 26.87 -22.57 2.97
C GLN A 91 26.01 -23.16 1.84
N HIS A 92 24.74 -22.76 1.73
CA HIS A 92 23.77 -23.42 0.85
C HIS A 92 23.01 -22.47 -0.08
N SER A 93 22.90 -21.19 0.27
CA SER A 93 22.06 -20.20 -0.39
C SER A 93 22.90 -19.12 -1.07
N THR A 94 22.38 -18.57 -2.15
CA THR A 94 22.76 -17.24 -2.62
C THR A 94 22.08 -16.19 -1.74
N ILE A 95 22.78 -15.11 -1.41
CA ILE A 95 22.26 -14.06 -0.52
C ILE A 95 22.29 -12.73 -1.26
N LEU A 96 21.17 -12.00 -1.24
CA LEU A 96 21.04 -10.64 -1.74
C LEU A 96 20.63 -9.71 -0.60
N GLY A 97 21.43 -8.67 -0.32
CA GLY A 97 21.04 -7.59 0.57
C GLY A 97 20.55 -6.38 -0.21
N ILE A 98 19.45 -5.78 0.21
CA ILE A 98 18.86 -4.58 -0.41
C ILE A 98 18.91 -3.44 0.60
N CYS A 99 19.51 -2.30 0.25
CA CYS A 99 19.60 -1.08 1.04
C CYS A 99 20.11 -1.38 2.47
N TYR A 100 19.26 -1.32 3.49
CA TYR A 100 19.63 -1.71 4.87
C TYR A 100 20.17 -3.15 4.95
N GLY A 101 19.56 -4.11 4.25
CA GLY A 101 20.07 -5.49 4.18
C GLY A 101 21.48 -5.59 3.58
N ALA A 102 21.84 -4.70 2.63
CA ALA A 102 23.20 -4.59 2.10
C ALA A 102 24.18 -4.09 3.16
N GLN A 103 23.77 -3.11 3.95
CA GLN A 103 24.57 -2.57 5.06
C GLN A 103 24.78 -3.63 6.16
N VAL A 104 23.72 -4.40 6.50
CA VAL A 104 23.82 -5.53 7.45
C VAL A 104 24.84 -6.55 6.94
N LEU A 105 24.77 -6.95 5.66
CA LEU A 105 25.73 -7.89 5.07
C LEU A 105 27.16 -7.37 5.14
N ALA A 106 27.39 -6.13 4.73
CA ALA A 106 28.72 -5.52 4.77
C ALA A 106 29.28 -5.51 6.18
N SER A 107 28.49 -5.07 7.17
CA SER A 107 28.91 -5.03 8.59
C SER A 107 29.21 -6.42 9.15
N LYS A 108 28.38 -7.43 8.85
CA LYS A 108 28.55 -8.79 9.41
C LYS A 108 29.69 -9.57 8.76
N LEU A 109 30.11 -9.20 7.56
CA LEU A 109 31.13 -9.92 6.79
C LEU A 109 32.52 -9.24 6.79
N GLY A 110 32.72 -8.23 7.66
CA GLY A 110 34.02 -7.61 7.89
C GLY A 110 34.26 -6.32 7.10
N GLY A 111 33.23 -5.77 6.50
CA GLY A 111 33.22 -4.39 6.00
C GLY A 111 32.76 -3.40 7.07
N SER A 112 32.52 -2.16 6.66
CA SER A 112 32.00 -1.12 7.54
C SER A 112 30.92 -0.28 6.85
N VAL A 113 30.06 0.32 7.67
CA VAL A 113 28.98 1.24 7.25
C VAL A 113 29.18 2.56 7.97
N ALA A 114 28.98 3.65 7.28
CA ALA A 114 29.09 5.00 7.82
C ALA A 114 27.99 5.90 7.25
N ARG A 115 27.79 7.05 7.88
CA ARG A 115 26.93 8.09 7.35
C ARG A 115 27.46 8.56 6.01
N ALA A 116 26.61 8.56 4.98
CA ALA A 116 26.99 9.06 3.67
C ALA A 116 27.32 10.56 3.71
N ALA A 117 28.39 10.94 3.03
CA ALA A 117 28.74 12.35 2.89
C ALA A 117 27.66 13.13 2.12
N THR A 118 27.05 12.48 1.15
CA THR A 118 25.90 12.97 0.37
C THR A 118 24.85 11.87 0.33
N PRO A 119 23.83 11.89 1.20
CA PRO A 119 22.72 10.94 1.16
C PRO A 119 21.98 10.99 -0.18
N GLU A 120 21.52 9.84 -0.66
CA GLU A 120 20.79 9.74 -1.93
C GLU A 120 19.34 9.35 -1.70
N PHE A 121 18.41 10.16 -2.28
CA PHE A 121 16.96 9.95 -2.22
C PHE A 121 16.34 10.15 -3.59
N GLY A 122 15.41 9.25 -3.96
CA GLY A 122 14.73 9.28 -5.24
C GLY A 122 15.51 8.59 -6.36
N GLU A 123 15.26 8.99 -7.60
CA GLU A 123 15.85 8.38 -8.79
C GLU A 123 17.29 8.87 -9.00
N VAL A 124 18.25 7.94 -9.02
CA VAL A 124 19.68 8.20 -9.19
C VAL A 124 20.24 7.29 -10.28
N GLN A 125 21.15 7.80 -11.11
CA GLN A 125 21.79 7.04 -12.17
C GLN A 125 22.81 6.04 -11.60
N VAL A 126 22.54 4.75 -11.74
CA VAL A 126 23.49 3.66 -11.45
C VAL A 126 24.29 3.34 -12.72
N ARG A 127 25.61 3.32 -12.60
CA ARG A 127 26.55 2.95 -13.66
C ARG A 127 27.13 1.58 -13.39
N VAL A 128 27.08 0.70 -14.35
CA VAL A 128 27.61 -0.66 -14.27
C VAL A 128 28.70 -0.80 -15.32
N ALA A 129 29.93 -1.10 -14.88
CA ALA A 129 31.07 -1.25 -15.79
C ALA A 129 30.98 -2.52 -16.64
N THR A 130 30.49 -3.61 -16.06
CA THR A 130 30.22 -4.88 -16.72
C THR A 130 28.80 -5.30 -16.40
N PRO A 131 27.99 -5.71 -17.40
CA PRO A 131 26.62 -6.14 -17.15
C PRO A 131 26.53 -7.21 -16.08
N PHE A 132 25.55 -7.06 -15.16
CA PHE A 132 25.25 -8.04 -14.13
C PHE A 132 24.03 -8.86 -14.57
N GLY A 133 24.28 -9.97 -15.24
CA GLY A 133 23.26 -10.68 -15.99
C GLY A 133 22.64 -9.81 -17.08
N ALA A 134 21.34 -9.61 -17.05
CA ALA A 134 20.62 -8.71 -17.93
C ALA A 134 20.57 -7.25 -17.43
N TYR A 135 20.97 -6.97 -16.19
CA TYR A 135 21.01 -5.62 -15.62
C TYR A 135 22.15 -4.81 -16.23
N ARG A 136 21.85 -3.64 -16.77
CA ARG A 136 22.79 -2.74 -17.47
C ARG A 136 23.05 -1.43 -16.74
N GLY A 137 22.51 -1.27 -15.52
CA GLY A 137 22.42 0.03 -14.87
C GLY A 137 21.19 0.80 -15.37
N GLY A 138 21.10 2.07 -15.05
CA GLY A 138 19.97 2.94 -15.37
C GLY A 138 19.56 3.77 -14.17
N MET A 139 18.41 4.42 -14.27
CA MET A 139 17.81 5.11 -13.11
C MET A 139 17.37 4.08 -12.07
N ALA A 140 17.71 4.31 -10.82
CA ALA A 140 17.35 3.42 -9.72
C ALA A 140 16.95 4.24 -8.49
N VAL A 141 16.01 3.73 -7.72
CA VAL A 141 15.52 4.39 -6.51
C VAL A 141 16.49 4.17 -5.37
N MET A 142 17.06 5.26 -4.88
CA MET A 142 17.86 5.33 -3.65
C MET A 142 17.02 5.88 -2.51
N ASN A 143 17.24 5.37 -1.31
CA ASN A 143 16.60 5.90 -0.09
C ASN A 143 17.45 5.56 1.13
N HIS A 144 18.63 6.17 1.22
CA HIS A 144 19.55 5.87 2.32
C HIS A 144 20.30 7.09 2.83
N ASN A 145 20.53 7.13 4.14
CA ASN A 145 21.38 8.07 4.84
C ASN A 145 22.77 7.51 5.10
N ASP A 146 22.87 6.20 5.25
CA ASP A 146 24.12 5.49 5.51
C ASP A 146 24.55 4.71 4.27
N GLU A 147 25.84 4.51 4.10
CA GLU A 147 26.44 3.79 2.99
C GLU A 147 27.49 2.77 3.44
N ILE A 148 27.78 1.81 2.60
CA ILE A 148 28.92 0.91 2.80
C ILE A 148 30.19 1.76 2.64
N ALA A 149 30.98 1.88 3.71
CA ALA A 149 32.22 2.68 3.72
C ALA A 149 33.44 1.85 3.32
N THR A 150 33.49 0.58 3.72
CA THR A 150 34.51 -0.39 3.29
C THR A 150 33.88 -1.72 2.94
N LEU A 151 34.38 -2.33 1.86
CA LEU A 151 33.89 -3.64 1.44
C LEU A 151 34.38 -4.76 2.33
N PRO A 152 33.57 -5.81 2.56
CA PRO A 152 34.05 -7.08 3.06
C PRO A 152 35.20 -7.66 2.20
N PRO A 153 36.09 -8.47 2.79
CA PRO A 153 37.17 -9.10 2.03
C PRO A 153 36.68 -9.92 0.82
N GLY A 154 37.30 -9.67 -0.32
CA GLY A 154 37.00 -10.38 -1.56
C GLY A 154 35.76 -9.89 -2.34
N TRP A 155 35.03 -8.91 -1.83
CA TRP A 155 33.93 -8.31 -2.56
C TRP A 155 34.43 -7.41 -3.69
N GLN A 156 33.69 -7.35 -4.80
CA GLN A 156 34.00 -6.56 -5.97
C GLN A 156 32.89 -5.54 -6.22
N VAL A 157 33.28 -4.39 -6.76
CA VAL A 157 32.33 -3.36 -7.21
C VAL A 157 31.83 -3.73 -8.59
N VAL A 158 30.52 -3.85 -8.73
CA VAL A 158 29.83 -4.10 -10.00
C VAL A 158 29.19 -2.82 -10.50
N GLY A 159 28.63 -1.99 -9.62
CA GLY A 159 27.96 -0.74 -9.96
C GLY A 159 28.15 0.34 -8.92
N SER A 160 28.10 1.60 -9.38
CA SER A 160 28.25 2.81 -8.55
C SER A 160 27.32 3.92 -9.02
N THR A 161 27.08 4.92 -8.17
CA THR A 161 26.48 6.19 -8.55
C THR A 161 27.52 7.31 -8.48
N THR A 162 27.09 8.55 -8.57
CA THR A 162 27.98 9.70 -8.39
C THR A 162 28.44 9.85 -6.94
N HIS A 163 27.62 9.48 -5.97
CA HIS A 163 27.88 9.66 -4.56
C HIS A 163 28.04 8.35 -3.79
N CYS A 164 27.47 7.24 -4.27
CA CYS A 164 27.60 5.92 -3.66
C CYS A 164 28.54 5.04 -4.51
N GLN A 165 29.77 4.87 -4.03
CA GLN A 165 30.79 4.05 -4.71
C GLN A 165 30.40 2.57 -4.79
N TYR A 166 29.67 2.07 -3.79
CA TYR A 166 29.33 0.66 -3.60
C TYR A 166 27.83 0.40 -3.80
N ALA A 167 27.27 0.91 -4.93
CA ALA A 167 25.84 0.80 -5.21
C ALA A 167 25.40 -0.63 -5.57
N LEU A 168 26.25 -1.43 -6.24
CA LEU A 168 26.08 -2.86 -6.48
C LEU A 168 27.42 -3.53 -6.28
N VAL A 169 27.50 -4.45 -5.33
CA VAL A 169 28.74 -5.14 -4.95
C VAL A 169 28.46 -6.61 -4.65
N GLY A 170 29.48 -7.44 -4.68
CA GLY A 170 29.30 -8.84 -4.31
C GLY A 170 30.50 -9.72 -4.57
N ASN A 171 30.34 -10.98 -4.15
CA ASN A 171 31.34 -12.03 -4.33
C ASN A 171 30.64 -13.41 -4.36
N GLY A 172 30.73 -14.09 -5.51
CA GLY A 172 30.30 -15.49 -5.64
C GLY A 172 28.84 -15.73 -5.33
N ARG A 173 28.49 -15.88 -4.06
CA ARG A 173 27.12 -16.16 -3.60
C ARG A 173 26.51 -15.04 -2.78
N VAL A 174 27.22 -13.96 -2.52
CA VAL A 174 26.72 -12.86 -1.69
C VAL A 174 26.78 -11.55 -2.48
N TYR A 175 25.65 -10.92 -2.65
CA TYR A 175 25.48 -9.67 -3.39
C TYR A 175 24.76 -8.65 -2.53
N ALA A 176 25.02 -7.39 -2.78
CA ALA A 176 24.42 -6.28 -2.06
C ALA A 176 24.15 -5.11 -3.02
N VAL A 177 22.96 -4.56 -2.95
CA VAL A 177 22.55 -3.35 -3.68
C VAL A 177 22.11 -2.27 -2.70
N MET A 178 22.59 -1.04 -2.89
CA MET A 178 22.18 0.10 -2.07
C MET A 178 20.89 0.74 -2.58
N PHE A 179 20.49 0.47 -3.81
CA PHE A 179 19.21 0.86 -4.40
C PHE A 179 18.14 -0.24 -4.22
N HIS A 180 16.92 0.11 -4.57
CA HIS A 180 15.75 -0.74 -4.45
C HIS A 180 15.36 -1.34 -5.82
N PRO A 181 15.81 -2.55 -6.18
CA PRO A 181 15.46 -3.19 -7.45
C PRO A 181 13.97 -3.54 -7.55
N GLU A 182 13.29 -3.65 -6.40
CA GLU A 182 11.87 -3.94 -6.32
C GLU A 182 10.96 -2.74 -6.62
N MET A 183 11.51 -1.54 -6.69
CA MET A 183 10.73 -0.31 -6.90
C MET A 183 10.42 -0.09 -8.38
N ASP A 184 9.22 0.40 -8.69
CA ASP A 184 8.73 0.67 -10.05
C ASP A 184 9.63 1.61 -10.87
N HIS A 185 10.27 2.57 -10.20
CA HIS A 185 11.14 3.55 -10.82
C HIS A 185 12.61 3.10 -10.94
N THR A 186 12.92 1.84 -10.59
CA THR A 186 14.22 1.24 -10.84
C THR A 186 14.21 0.53 -12.19
N GLU A 187 14.93 1.09 -13.16
CA GLU A 187 15.05 0.50 -14.48
C GLU A 187 15.76 -0.87 -14.41
N HIS A 188 15.17 -1.87 -15.07
CA HIS A 188 15.69 -3.25 -15.12
C HIS A 188 15.88 -3.93 -13.75
N GLY A 189 15.17 -3.48 -12.70
CA GLY A 189 15.24 -4.10 -11.37
C GLY A 189 14.74 -5.54 -11.35
N ASP A 190 13.72 -5.85 -12.16
CA ASP A 190 13.22 -7.21 -12.41
C ASP A 190 14.27 -8.12 -13.05
N ALA A 191 15.02 -7.62 -14.02
CA ALA A 191 16.11 -8.35 -14.66
C ALA A 191 17.25 -8.66 -13.67
N LEU A 192 17.53 -7.74 -12.73
CA LEU A 192 18.49 -7.99 -11.65
C LEU A 192 18.00 -9.10 -10.72
N LEU A 193 16.75 -9.02 -10.25
CA LEU A 193 16.18 -10.02 -9.36
C LEU A 193 16.07 -11.39 -10.04
N ALA A 194 15.67 -11.43 -11.32
CA ALA A 194 15.63 -12.65 -12.11
C ALA A 194 17.02 -13.29 -12.24
N HIS A 195 18.05 -12.50 -12.55
CA HIS A 195 19.44 -12.97 -12.64
C HIS A 195 19.91 -13.57 -11.30
N VAL A 196 19.67 -12.87 -10.20
CA VAL A 196 20.07 -13.40 -8.86
C VAL A 196 19.32 -14.69 -8.53
N ALA A 197 18.03 -14.77 -8.84
CA ALA A 197 17.21 -15.92 -8.50
C ALA A 197 17.50 -17.13 -9.41
N TYR A 198 17.52 -16.94 -10.72
CA TYR A 198 17.64 -18.05 -11.68
C TYR A 198 19.09 -18.42 -11.95
N ASP A 199 19.94 -17.46 -12.31
CA ASP A 199 21.28 -17.76 -12.78
C ASP A 199 22.26 -17.98 -11.61
N LEU A 200 22.12 -17.22 -10.51
CA LEU A 200 23.05 -17.30 -9.39
C LEU A 200 22.58 -18.24 -8.27
N ALA A 201 21.29 -18.25 -7.94
CA ALA A 201 20.73 -19.09 -6.89
C ALA A 201 20.19 -20.43 -7.42
N GLY A 202 20.02 -20.57 -8.74
CA GLY A 202 19.52 -21.80 -9.37
C GLY A 202 18.06 -22.11 -9.05
N CYS A 203 17.28 -21.09 -8.69
CA CYS A 203 15.83 -21.27 -8.50
C CYS A 203 15.15 -21.63 -9.83
N THR A 204 14.03 -22.32 -9.74
CA THR A 204 13.20 -22.70 -10.90
C THR A 204 11.78 -22.19 -10.68
N PRO A 205 11.04 -21.81 -11.74
CA PRO A 205 9.66 -21.39 -11.61
C PRO A 205 8.82 -22.42 -10.87
N ASP A 206 8.17 -21.99 -9.78
CA ASP A 206 7.35 -22.84 -8.91
C ASP A 206 5.98 -22.23 -8.58
N TYR A 207 5.66 -21.09 -9.22
CA TYR A 207 4.39 -20.42 -9.05
C TYR A 207 3.65 -20.27 -10.38
N THR A 208 2.40 -20.74 -10.40
CA THR A 208 1.45 -20.50 -11.47
C THR A 208 0.11 -20.07 -10.89
N TYR A 209 -0.48 -19.04 -11.45
CA TYR A 209 -1.78 -18.52 -11.04
C TYR A 209 -2.87 -18.92 -12.04
N ASN A 210 -3.67 -19.92 -11.69
CA ASN A 210 -4.83 -20.32 -12.47
C ASN A 210 -6.11 -19.83 -11.80
N LEU A 211 -6.80 -18.89 -12.44
CA LEU A 211 -7.98 -18.20 -11.93
C LEU A 211 -9.13 -19.15 -11.57
N GLY A 212 -9.47 -20.08 -12.48
CA GLY A 212 -10.55 -21.06 -12.24
C GLY A 212 -10.24 -21.96 -11.05
N THR A 213 -9.05 -22.54 -11.02
CA THR A 213 -8.60 -23.37 -9.88
C THR A 213 -8.62 -22.59 -8.57
N TYR A 214 -8.21 -21.32 -8.60
CA TYR A 214 -8.28 -20.46 -7.41
C TYR A 214 -9.71 -20.33 -6.89
N VAL A 215 -10.67 -19.96 -7.78
CA VAL A 215 -12.08 -19.79 -7.41
C VAL A 215 -12.65 -21.06 -6.82
N ASP A 216 -12.49 -22.20 -7.50
CA ASP A 216 -13.04 -23.49 -7.05
C ASP A 216 -12.50 -23.90 -5.67
N ARG A 217 -11.19 -23.80 -5.48
CA ARG A 217 -10.55 -24.14 -4.20
C ARG A 217 -10.93 -23.16 -3.09
N CYS A 218 -10.97 -21.86 -3.38
CA CYS A 218 -11.31 -20.83 -2.41
C CYS A 218 -12.78 -20.98 -1.96
N VAL A 219 -13.71 -21.14 -2.90
CA VAL A 219 -15.14 -21.34 -2.59
C VAL A 219 -15.34 -22.63 -1.77
N SER A 220 -14.66 -23.71 -2.13
CA SER A 220 -14.72 -24.96 -1.37
C SER A 220 -14.17 -24.79 0.05
N TRP A 221 -13.05 -24.11 0.20
CA TRP A 221 -12.45 -23.80 1.49
C TRP A 221 -13.35 -22.91 2.35
N LEU A 222 -13.96 -21.86 1.78
CA LEU A 222 -14.92 -20.99 2.48
C LEU A 222 -16.07 -21.80 3.08
N ARG A 223 -16.64 -22.73 2.30
CA ARG A 223 -17.71 -23.62 2.78
C ARG A 223 -17.27 -24.56 3.90
N GLN A 224 -16.02 -25.01 3.89
CA GLN A 224 -15.47 -25.87 4.93
C GLN A 224 -15.22 -25.10 6.24
N VAL A 225 -14.68 -23.87 6.14
CA VAL A 225 -14.37 -23.05 7.32
C VAL A 225 -15.65 -22.55 8.00
N VAL A 226 -16.68 -22.18 7.22
CA VAL A 226 -17.96 -21.69 7.73
C VAL A 226 -19.11 -22.52 7.16
N PRO A 227 -19.35 -23.72 7.70
CA PRO A 227 -20.33 -24.65 7.13
C PRO A 227 -21.79 -24.21 7.36
N ALA A 228 -22.07 -23.41 8.40
CA ALA A 228 -23.41 -22.95 8.75
C ALA A 228 -23.38 -21.56 9.42
N GLY A 229 -24.54 -20.91 9.55
CA GLY A 229 -24.71 -19.59 10.16
C GLY A 229 -24.56 -18.43 9.20
N ASP A 230 -24.90 -17.23 9.67
CA ASP A 230 -24.82 -16.00 8.90
C ASP A 230 -23.38 -15.50 8.80
N VAL A 231 -23.05 -14.93 7.65
CA VAL A 231 -21.71 -14.41 7.33
C VAL A 231 -21.83 -12.95 6.94
N GLU A 232 -21.08 -12.10 7.60
CA GLU A 232 -21.03 -10.66 7.30
C GLU A 232 -19.83 -10.30 6.43
N LEU A 233 -19.98 -9.24 5.62
CA LEU A 233 -18.91 -8.66 4.81
C LEU A 233 -19.06 -7.14 4.75
N GLY A 234 -18.00 -6.41 5.08
CA GLY A 234 -17.91 -4.97 4.85
C GLY A 234 -17.53 -4.69 3.39
N LEU A 235 -18.44 -4.10 2.63
CA LEU A 235 -18.21 -3.73 1.23
C LEU A 235 -17.72 -2.28 1.16
N SER A 236 -16.45 -2.06 0.81
CA SER A 236 -15.86 -0.71 0.71
C SER A 236 -16.01 -0.08 -0.69
N GLY A 237 -16.51 -0.84 -1.67
CA GLY A 237 -16.51 -0.44 -3.08
C GLY A 237 -15.14 -0.55 -3.77
N GLY A 238 -14.07 -0.92 -3.06
CA GLY A 238 -12.77 -1.24 -3.65
C GLY A 238 -12.72 -2.66 -4.23
N VAL A 239 -11.76 -2.92 -5.14
CA VAL A 239 -11.67 -4.20 -5.86
C VAL A 239 -11.49 -5.39 -4.92
N ASP A 240 -10.74 -5.26 -3.80
CA ASP A 240 -10.49 -6.36 -2.86
C ASP A 240 -11.81 -6.81 -2.19
N SER A 241 -12.56 -5.86 -1.62
CA SER A 241 -13.87 -6.17 -1.02
C SER A 241 -14.88 -6.69 -2.04
N ALA A 242 -14.81 -6.21 -3.29
CA ALA A 242 -15.66 -6.66 -4.39
C ALA A 242 -15.38 -8.11 -4.80
N VAL A 243 -14.10 -8.49 -4.89
CA VAL A 243 -13.69 -9.87 -5.19
C VAL A 243 -14.03 -10.79 -4.01
N ALA A 244 -13.73 -10.37 -2.78
CA ALA A 244 -14.12 -11.12 -1.58
C ALA A 244 -15.64 -11.35 -1.52
N PHE A 245 -16.44 -10.32 -1.85
CA PHE A 245 -17.90 -10.45 -1.96
C PHE A 245 -18.31 -11.49 -3.01
N LYS A 246 -17.75 -11.48 -4.21
CA LYS A 246 -18.09 -12.44 -5.27
C LYS A 246 -17.75 -13.88 -4.89
N LEU A 247 -16.60 -14.11 -4.25
CA LEU A 247 -16.20 -15.43 -3.75
C LEU A 247 -17.13 -15.89 -2.61
N ALA A 248 -17.40 -15.02 -1.65
CA ALA A 248 -18.29 -15.30 -0.53
C ALA A 248 -19.73 -15.53 -0.99
N GLN A 249 -20.23 -14.78 -1.98
CA GLN A 249 -21.55 -14.97 -2.56
C GLN A 249 -21.70 -16.35 -3.19
N GLN A 250 -20.69 -16.85 -3.91
CA GLN A 250 -20.67 -18.20 -4.45
C GLN A 250 -20.61 -19.28 -3.36
N ALA A 251 -19.92 -18.99 -2.25
CA ALA A 251 -19.77 -19.95 -1.16
C ALA A 251 -21.01 -20.06 -0.28
N TYR A 252 -21.60 -18.92 0.09
CA TYR A 252 -22.59 -18.81 1.17
C TYR A 252 -24.01 -18.51 0.69
N GLY A 253 -24.18 -17.97 -0.52
CA GLY A 253 -25.49 -17.63 -1.08
C GLY A 253 -26.27 -16.66 -0.18
N SER A 254 -27.49 -17.02 0.20
CA SER A 254 -28.38 -16.20 1.05
C SER A 254 -27.91 -16.01 2.49
N ARG A 255 -26.90 -16.76 2.94
CA ARG A 255 -26.28 -16.57 4.26
C ARG A 255 -25.28 -15.41 4.30
N LEU A 256 -24.87 -14.89 3.12
CA LEU A 256 -23.97 -13.74 3.06
C LEU A 256 -24.77 -12.44 3.18
N HIS A 257 -24.39 -11.59 4.12
CA HIS A 257 -24.91 -10.25 4.31
C HIS A 257 -23.78 -9.24 4.14
N ALA A 258 -23.80 -8.51 3.04
CA ALA A 258 -22.83 -7.47 2.77
C ALA A 258 -23.40 -6.10 3.17
N THR A 259 -22.56 -5.26 3.75
CA THR A 259 -22.96 -3.92 4.18
C THR A 259 -21.98 -2.88 3.64
N PHE A 260 -22.50 -1.93 2.87
CA PHE A 260 -21.79 -0.72 2.45
C PHE A 260 -22.19 0.43 3.36
N VAL A 261 -21.21 1.13 3.93
CA VAL A 261 -21.42 2.27 4.83
C VAL A 261 -20.91 3.54 4.15
N ASP A 262 -21.81 4.47 3.82
CA ASP A 262 -21.41 5.83 3.44
C ASP A 262 -21.07 6.61 4.72
N THR A 263 -19.79 6.88 4.89
CA THR A 263 -19.24 7.60 6.05
C THR A 263 -19.39 9.12 5.94
N GLY A 264 -19.94 9.63 4.81
CA GLY A 264 -19.95 11.06 4.49
C GLY A 264 -18.63 11.59 3.94
N PHE A 265 -17.53 10.82 4.05
CA PHE A 265 -16.21 11.15 3.49
C PHE A 265 -15.92 10.46 2.16
N MET A 266 -16.93 9.87 1.55
CA MET A 266 -16.84 9.29 0.23
C MET A 266 -17.00 10.35 -0.87
N ARG A 267 -16.59 10.01 -2.09
CA ARG A 267 -16.77 10.87 -3.26
C ARG A 267 -18.26 11.10 -3.55
N ALA A 268 -18.56 12.20 -4.22
CA ALA A 268 -19.93 12.46 -4.65
C ALA A 268 -20.40 11.33 -5.62
N GLY A 269 -21.61 10.79 -5.38
CA GLY A 269 -22.17 9.72 -6.20
C GLY A 269 -21.66 8.31 -5.95
N GLU A 270 -20.68 8.13 -5.06
CA GLU A 270 -20.06 6.81 -4.80
C GLU A 270 -21.05 5.75 -4.32
N LEU A 271 -21.97 6.12 -3.43
CA LEU A 271 -23.03 5.24 -2.96
C LEU A 271 -23.90 4.72 -4.13
N GLN A 272 -24.25 5.61 -5.07
CA GLN A 272 -25.08 5.26 -6.24
C GLN A 272 -24.31 4.36 -7.21
N GLU A 273 -23.01 4.63 -7.41
CA GLU A 273 -22.15 3.78 -8.22
C GLU A 273 -22.07 2.35 -7.66
N VAL A 274 -21.75 2.23 -6.36
CA VAL A 274 -21.64 0.92 -5.69
C VAL A 274 -22.98 0.18 -5.71
N ARG A 275 -24.08 0.89 -5.49
CA ARG A 275 -25.42 0.31 -5.61
C ARG A 275 -25.73 -0.17 -7.05
N GLY A 276 -25.27 0.56 -8.06
CA GLY A 276 -25.38 0.16 -9.46
C GLY A 276 -24.63 -1.13 -9.78
N TRP A 277 -23.46 -1.33 -9.16
CA TRP A 277 -22.63 -2.51 -9.41
C TRP A 277 -23.08 -3.77 -8.69
N PHE A 278 -23.57 -3.66 -7.46
CA PHE A 278 -23.88 -4.81 -6.62
C PHE A 278 -25.39 -5.06 -6.45
N GLY A 279 -26.25 -4.10 -6.86
CA GLY A 279 -27.69 -4.22 -6.66
C GLY A 279 -28.08 -4.13 -5.19
N SER A 280 -29.30 -4.59 -4.88
CA SER A 280 -29.85 -4.59 -3.51
C SER A 280 -30.01 -5.98 -2.91
N GLU A 281 -29.77 -7.05 -3.67
CA GLU A 281 -29.92 -8.40 -3.16
C GLU A 281 -28.70 -8.82 -2.34
N GLY A 282 -28.93 -9.04 -1.05
CA GLY A 282 -27.87 -9.40 -0.09
C GLY A 282 -26.91 -8.28 0.27
N VAL A 283 -27.17 -7.01 -0.16
CA VAL A 283 -26.34 -5.85 0.16
C VAL A 283 -27.18 -4.76 0.82
N ALA A 284 -26.80 -4.37 2.04
CA ALA A 284 -27.34 -3.22 2.75
C ALA A 284 -26.49 -1.96 2.47
N TYR A 285 -27.16 -0.82 2.30
CA TYR A 285 -26.52 0.47 2.08
C TYR A 285 -26.93 1.43 3.19
N LEU A 286 -25.95 1.80 4.03
CA LEU A 286 -26.16 2.65 5.19
C LEU A 286 -25.58 4.04 4.92
N ASP A 287 -26.43 5.07 5.03
CA ASP A 287 -25.97 6.45 5.11
C ASP A 287 -25.73 6.78 6.59
N ALA A 288 -24.48 6.94 6.96
CA ALA A 288 -24.04 7.22 8.32
C ALA A 288 -23.23 8.52 8.43
N GLY A 289 -23.21 9.33 7.37
CA GLY A 289 -22.36 10.53 7.29
C GLY A 289 -22.51 11.47 8.47
N ASP A 290 -23.72 11.67 8.98
CA ASP A 290 -23.96 12.51 10.15
C ASP A 290 -23.30 11.95 11.42
N VAL A 291 -23.37 10.64 11.63
CA VAL A 291 -22.76 9.98 12.78
C VAL A 291 -21.25 10.15 12.78
N PHE A 292 -20.61 9.96 11.62
CA PHE A 292 -19.16 10.10 11.51
C PHE A 292 -18.71 11.53 11.72
N ILE A 293 -19.35 12.51 11.07
CA ILE A 293 -18.93 13.90 11.17
C ILE A 293 -19.08 14.45 12.58
N GLU A 294 -20.15 14.12 13.31
CA GLU A 294 -20.37 14.52 14.70
C GLU A 294 -19.25 14.04 15.61
N HIS A 295 -18.83 12.78 15.47
CA HIS A 295 -17.74 12.24 16.28
C HIS A 295 -16.39 12.87 15.94
N ILE A 296 -16.15 13.25 14.67
CA ILE A 296 -14.90 13.88 14.25
C ILE A 296 -14.84 15.34 14.65
N GLU A 297 -15.95 16.09 14.53
CA GLU A 297 -16.02 17.48 14.98
C GLU A 297 -15.82 17.63 16.50
N ALA A 298 -16.06 16.56 17.26
CA ALA A 298 -15.77 16.52 18.69
C ALA A 298 -14.27 16.31 19.03
N ILE A 299 -13.41 16.00 18.06
CA ILE A 299 -11.96 15.83 18.30
C ILE A 299 -11.31 17.20 18.48
N PRO A 300 -10.60 17.44 19.60
CA PRO A 300 -9.91 18.70 19.83
C PRO A 300 -8.79 18.90 18.80
N TYR A 301 -8.82 20.03 18.09
CA TYR A 301 -7.73 20.45 17.23
C TYR A 301 -6.79 21.41 17.97
N THR A 302 -5.50 21.04 18.06
CA THR A 302 -4.51 21.74 18.90
C THR A 302 -3.63 22.75 18.13
N GLY A 303 -3.89 22.91 16.82
CA GLY A 303 -3.19 23.91 16.00
C GLY A 303 -2.45 23.30 14.80
N PRO A 304 -1.98 24.17 13.88
CA PRO A 304 -1.41 23.79 12.59
C PRO A 304 0.05 23.34 12.64
N GLU A 305 0.65 23.21 13.85
CA GLU A 305 2.00 22.71 13.97
C GLU A 305 2.08 21.25 13.52
N PRO A 306 3.20 20.80 12.86
CA PRO A 306 3.28 19.46 12.27
C PRO A 306 2.92 18.32 13.23
N GLN A 307 3.35 18.39 14.51
CA GLN A 307 2.99 17.38 15.50
C GLN A 307 1.54 17.47 15.95
N GLY A 308 0.93 18.66 15.93
CA GLY A 308 -0.49 18.90 16.22
C GLY A 308 -1.37 18.27 15.14
N GLU A 309 -1.05 18.54 13.88
CA GLU A 309 -1.70 17.94 12.71
C GLU A 309 -1.59 16.40 12.74
N ALA A 310 -0.40 15.86 12.92
CA ALA A 310 -0.19 14.41 12.95
C ALA A 310 -1.05 13.72 14.04
N ARG A 311 -1.06 14.26 15.27
CA ARG A 311 -1.88 13.73 16.38
C ARG A 311 -3.36 13.81 16.09
N TYR A 312 -3.82 14.92 15.51
CA TYR A 312 -5.22 15.11 15.16
C TYR A 312 -5.66 14.09 14.12
N TYR A 313 -4.92 13.92 13.03
CA TYR A 313 -5.29 12.98 11.97
C TYR A 313 -5.13 11.51 12.37
N ASP A 314 -4.24 11.18 13.31
CA ASP A 314 -4.22 9.85 13.93
C ASP A 314 -5.50 9.59 14.74
N GLN A 315 -6.03 10.59 15.43
CA GLN A 315 -7.31 10.48 16.12
C GLN A 315 -8.47 10.38 15.12
N VAL A 316 -8.49 11.18 14.06
CA VAL A 316 -9.50 11.10 12.99
C VAL A 316 -9.57 9.68 12.42
N ARG A 317 -8.43 9.07 12.08
CA ARG A 317 -8.41 7.68 11.57
C ARG A 317 -8.97 6.68 12.58
N ARG A 318 -8.61 6.80 13.87
CA ARG A 318 -9.13 5.92 14.93
C ARG A 318 -10.62 6.08 15.13
N VAL A 319 -11.13 7.31 15.13
CA VAL A 319 -12.56 7.60 15.28
C VAL A 319 -13.36 7.05 14.11
N ILE A 320 -12.89 7.26 12.87
CA ILE A 320 -13.53 6.68 11.67
C ILE A 320 -13.60 5.16 11.77
N GLY A 321 -12.49 4.51 12.14
CA GLY A 321 -12.47 3.06 12.31
C GLY A 321 -13.44 2.57 13.41
N ALA A 322 -13.50 3.25 14.56
CA ALA A 322 -14.40 2.91 15.64
C ALA A 322 -15.88 3.11 15.27
N CYS A 323 -16.21 4.24 14.64
CA CYS A 323 -17.57 4.52 14.15
C CYS A 323 -18.02 3.50 13.11
N PHE A 324 -17.14 3.11 12.19
CA PHE A 324 -17.46 2.09 11.19
C PHE A 324 -17.87 0.77 11.86
N ILE A 325 -17.08 0.33 12.84
CA ILE A 325 -17.37 -0.89 13.61
C ILE A 325 -18.73 -0.78 14.32
N ASP A 326 -18.98 0.35 14.98
CA ASP A 326 -20.22 0.55 15.74
C ASP A 326 -21.46 0.59 14.84
N VAL A 327 -21.38 1.26 13.69
CA VAL A 327 -22.48 1.31 12.70
C VAL A 327 -22.75 -0.09 12.14
N PHE A 328 -21.71 -0.83 11.80
CA PHE A 328 -21.79 -2.18 11.26
C PHE A 328 -22.42 -3.16 12.25
N VAL A 329 -21.94 -3.16 13.50
CA VAL A 329 -22.47 -4.03 14.57
C VAL A 329 -23.93 -3.71 14.89
N ARG A 330 -24.28 -2.42 15.04
CA ARG A 330 -25.67 -1.99 15.27
C ARG A 330 -26.60 -2.43 14.16
N HIS A 331 -26.16 -2.33 12.90
CA HIS A 331 -26.97 -2.80 11.77
C HIS A 331 -27.25 -4.30 11.84
N ALA A 332 -26.22 -5.12 12.09
CA ALA A 332 -26.41 -6.57 12.25
C ALA A 332 -27.39 -6.90 13.39
N GLN A 333 -27.27 -6.22 14.53
CA GLN A 333 -28.18 -6.38 15.68
C GLN A 333 -29.63 -5.98 15.36
N GLN A 334 -29.82 -4.85 14.65
CA GLN A 334 -31.17 -4.40 14.24
C GLN A 334 -31.86 -5.38 13.29
N GLN A 335 -31.07 -6.14 12.51
CA GLN A 335 -31.58 -7.19 11.65
C GLN A 335 -31.76 -8.53 12.38
N HIS A 336 -31.58 -8.56 13.70
CA HIS A 336 -31.65 -9.78 14.54
C HIS A 336 -30.73 -10.91 14.06
N ARG A 337 -29.58 -10.56 13.43
CA ARG A 337 -28.58 -11.52 12.97
C ARG A 337 -27.53 -11.78 14.04
N THR A 338 -27.12 -13.03 14.10
CA THR A 338 -25.98 -13.46 14.95
C THR A 338 -24.92 -14.03 14.01
N PRO A 339 -24.08 -13.18 13.42
CA PRO A 339 -23.07 -13.65 12.48
C PRO A 339 -22.06 -14.57 13.18
N VAL A 340 -21.66 -15.62 12.50
CA VAL A 340 -20.61 -16.55 12.95
C VAL A 340 -19.26 -16.24 12.32
N ALA A 341 -19.25 -15.51 11.21
CA ALA A 341 -18.02 -15.15 10.51
C ALA A 341 -18.10 -13.77 9.86
N LEU A 342 -16.93 -13.16 9.70
CA LEU A 342 -16.69 -11.92 8.96
C LEU A 342 -15.70 -12.20 7.82
N VAL A 343 -16.09 -11.92 6.59
CA VAL A 343 -15.18 -11.99 5.43
C VAL A 343 -14.47 -10.65 5.26
N GLN A 344 -13.15 -10.68 5.12
CA GLN A 344 -12.30 -9.52 4.88
C GLN A 344 -11.50 -9.67 3.58
N GLY A 345 -11.35 -8.57 2.86
CA GLY A 345 -10.59 -8.49 1.62
C GLY A 345 -9.08 -8.25 1.83
N THR A 346 -8.51 -8.71 2.94
CA THR A 346 -7.07 -8.62 3.24
C THR A 346 -6.27 -9.32 2.15
N ASN A 347 -5.32 -8.63 1.55
CA ASN A 347 -4.42 -9.17 0.52
C ASN A 347 -3.04 -9.54 1.09
N TYR A 348 -2.16 -10.13 0.28
CA TYR A 348 -0.87 -10.60 0.76
C TYR A 348 0.09 -9.46 1.15
N ALA A 349 0.01 -8.30 0.48
CA ALA A 349 0.80 -7.13 0.85
C ALA A 349 0.40 -6.63 2.25
N ASP A 350 -0.90 -6.57 2.57
CA ASP A 350 -1.39 -6.17 3.90
C ASP A 350 -0.86 -7.11 4.99
N ILE A 351 -0.77 -8.42 4.70
CA ILE A 351 -0.22 -9.40 5.63
C ILE A 351 1.27 -9.16 5.88
N ILE A 352 2.06 -8.95 4.82
CA ILE A 352 3.50 -8.67 4.95
C ILE A 352 3.71 -7.36 5.74
N GLU A 353 2.93 -6.32 5.45
CA GLU A 353 2.98 -5.07 6.18
C GLU A 353 2.64 -5.24 7.67
N SER A 354 1.71 -6.14 8.00
CA SER A 354 1.35 -6.43 9.39
C SER A 354 2.48 -7.10 10.18
N LEU A 355 3.44 -7.75 9.53
CA LEU A 355 4.62 -8.30 10.17
C LEU A 355 5.56 -7.20 10.70
N THR A 356 5.49 -5.98 10.13
CA THR A 356 6.33 -4.85 10.57
C THR A 356 5.79 -4.15 11.80
N ASN A 357 4.48 -4.20 11.99
CA ASN A 357 3.81 -3.50 13.06
C ASN A 357 3.55 -4.44 14.24
N LEU A 358 4.53 -4.55 15.13
CA LEU A 358 4.28 -4.97 16.53
C LEU A 358 3.28 -4.03 17.24
N LYS A 359 2.77 -3.01 16.53
CA LYS A 359 1.71 -2.08 16.96
C LYS A 359 0.48 -2.25 16.06
N ALA A 360 -0.54 -2.85 16.62
CA ALA A 360 -1.88 -3.05 16.09
C ALA A 360 -2.55 -1.75 15.55
N HIS A 361 -2.32 -1.39 14.29
CA HIS A 361 -3.00 -0.23 13.67
C HIS A 361 -3.82 -0.56 12.43
N HIS A 362 -3.87 -1.82 11.99
CA HIS A 362 -4.88 -2.22 11.02
C HIS A 362 -6.07 -2.84 11.76
N ASN A 363 -7.28 -2.48 11.36
CA ASN A 363 -8.60 -2.83 11.91
C ASN A 363 -8.91 -4.34 12.13
N VAL A 364 -7.88 -5.19 12.05
CA VAL A 364 -7.98 -6.65 12.17
C VAL A 364 -8.42 -7.11 13.56
N GLY A 365 -8.24 -6.29 14.60
CA GLY A 365 -8.57 -6.65 15.97
C GLY A 365 -9.88 -6.08 16.54
N GLY A 366 -10.49 -5.06 15.92
CA GLY A 366 -11.61 -4.33 16.53
C GLY A 366 -12.97 -4.98 16.29
N LEU A 367 -13.30 -5.37 15.06
CA LEU A 367 -14.58 -5.98 14.71
C LEU A 367 -14.73 -7.41 15.26
N PRO A 368 -13.74 -8.31 15.11
CA PRO A 368 -13.84 -9.67 15.66
C PRO A 368 -14.00 -9.70 17.18
N ALA A 369 -13.29 -8.82 17.89
CA ALA A 369 -13.36 -8.77 19.35
C ALA A 369 -14.75 -8.33 19.89
N LYS A 370 -15.49 -7.51 19.11
CA LYS A 370 -16.84 -7.06 19.49
C LYS A 370 -17.95 -8.04 19.07
N LEU A 371 -17.72 -8.83 17.99
CA LEU A 371 -18.72 -9.74 17.44
C LEU A 371 -18.52 -11.20 17.85
N ASP A 372 -17.34 -11.56 18.40
CA ASP A 372 -16.95 -12.95 18.69
C ASP A 372 -17.13 -13.89 17.48
N VAL A 373 -16.61 -13.46 16.31
CA VAL A 373 -16.76 -14.14 15.02
C VAL A 373 -15.41 -14.62 14.50
N VAL A 374 -15.45 -15.65 13.65
CA VAL A 374 -14.30 -16.08 12.87
C VAL A 374 -14.06 -15.09 11.72
N VAL A 375 -12.83 -14.59 11.59
CA VAL A 375 -12.42 -13.79 10.42
C VAL A 375 -11.94 -14.71 9.31
N VAL A 376 -12.44 -14.49 8.11
CA VAL A 376 -12.12 -15.31 6.93
C VAL A 376 -11.53 -14.42 5.85
N GLU A 377 -10.28 -14.67 5.47
CA GLU A 377 -9.50 -13.86 4.53
C GLU A 377 -9.24 -14.63 3.22
N PRO A 378 -10.18 -14.59 2.26
CA PRO A 378 -10.05 -15.35 1.02
C PRO A 378 -8.92 -14.88 0.12
N LEU A 379 -8.49 -13.62 0.21
CA LEU A 379 -7.48 -13.02 -0.67
C LEU A 379 -6.07 -12.97 -0.04
N ALA A 380 -5.89 -13.55 1.14
CA ALA A 380 -4.67 -13.48 1.94
C ALA A 380 -3.39 -13.93 1.22
N GLY A 381 -3.51 -14.76 0.20
CA GLY A 381 -2.39 -15.24 -0.61
C GLY A 381 -2.16 -14.47 -1.92
N LEU A 382 -2.95 -13.44 -2.26
CA LEU A 382 -2.90 -12.74 -3.53
C LEU A 382 -2.33 -11.32 -3.42
N PHE A 383 -1.56 -10.92 -4.41
CA PHE A 383 -1.19 -9.52 -4.64
C PHE A 383 -2.27 -8.78 -5.44
N LYS A 384 -2.21 -7.46 -5.43
CA LYS A 384 -3.22 -6.59 -6.07
C LYS A 384 -3.40 -6.88 -7.56
N PHE A 385 -2.33 -7.14 -8.30
CA PHE A 385 -2.42 -7.46 -9.73
C PHE A 385 -3.16 -8.79 -9.97
N GLU A 386 -2.97 -9.80 -9.11
CA GLU A 386 -3.70 -11.08 -9.18
C GLU A 386 -5.18 -10.90 -8.83
N ILE A 387 -5.47 -10.05 -7.84
CA ILE A 387 -6.86 -9.71 -7.45
C ILE A 387 -7.57 -9.01 -8.61
N ARG A 388 -6.91 -8.12 -9.36
CA ARG A 388 -7.50 -7.48 -10.55
C ARG A 388 -7.78 -8.47 -11.67
N GLN A 389 -6.86 -9.40 -11.93
CA GLN A 389 -7.12 -10.49 -12.89
C GLN A 389 -8.32 -11.35 -12.45
N LEU A 390 -8.40 -11.66 -11.15
CA LEU A 390 -9.52 -12.40 -10.58
C LEU A 390 -10.84 -11.61 -10.65
N ALA A 391 -10.80 -10.29 -10.42
CA ALA A 391 -11.95 -9.41 -10.55
C ALA A 391 -12.52 -9.43 -11.97
N ALA A 392 -11.65 -9.30 -12.97
CA ALA A 392 -12.05 -9.40 -14.38
C ALA A 392 -12.61 -10.80 -14.71
N TYR A 393 -11.99 -11.86 -14.22
CA TYR A 393 -12.48 -13.24 -14.40
C TYR A 393 -13.86 -13.48 -13.77
N LEU A 394 -14.11 -12.87 -12.60
CA LEU A 394 -15.42 -12.94 -11.91
C LEU A 394 -16.49 -12.00 -12.50
N GLY A 395 -16.18 -11.32 -13.62
CA GLY A 395 -17.11 -10.45 -14.32
C GLY A 395 -17.39 -9.12 -13.61
N LEU A 396 -16.49 -8.64 -12.76
CA LEU A 396 -16.64 -7.32 -12.17
C LEU A 396 -16.41 -6.22 -13.24
N PRO A 397 -17.15 -5.10 -13.19
CA PRO A 397 -16.97 -3.98 -14.10
C PRO A 397 -15.55 -3.43 -14.10
N GLN A 398 -15.08 -2.93 -15.26
CA GLN A 398 -13.74 -2.35 -15.40
C GLN A 398 -13.52 -1.16 -14.46
N GLU A 399 -14.58 -0.41 -14.18
CA GLU A 399 -14.61 0.70 -13.24
C GLU A 399 -14.23 0.28 -11.81
N ILE A 400 -14.54 -0.96 -11.41
CA ILE A 400 -14.11 -1.54 -10.13
C ILE A 400 -12.68 -2.08 -10.24
N VAL A 401 -12.38 -2.81 -11.32
CA VAL A 401 -11.08 -3.46 -11.52
C VAL A 401 -9.94 -2.44 -11.50
N TYR A 402 -10.12 -1.31 -12.18
CA TYR A 402 -9.12 -0.24 -12.30
C TYR A 402 -9.44 1.00 -11.48
N ARG A 403 -10.34 0.87 -10.50
CA ARG A 403 -10.65 1.97 -9.59
C ARG A 403 -9.39 2.45 -8.88
N GLN A 404 -9.17 3.77 -8.90
CA GLN A 404 -8.06 4.31 -8.13
C GLN A 404 -8.25 4.02 -6.63
N PRO A 405 -7.16 3.77 -5.88
CA PRO A 405 -7.23 3.57 -4.45
C PRO A 405 -7.93 4.73 -3.74
N SER A 406 -8.84 4.41 -2.82
CA SER A 406 -9.41 5.38 -1.90
C SER A 406 -8.94 5.01 -0.49
N PRO A 407 -8.36 5.94 0.26
CA PRO A 407 -7.95 5.66 1.62
C PRO A 407 -9.17 5.33 2.49
N GLY A 408 -9.02 4.47 3.50
CA GLY A 408 -10.12 4.09 4.40
C GLY A 408 -10.81 5.30 5.05
N PRO A 409 -10.10 6.34 5.51
CA PRO A 409 -10.72 7.56 6.02
C PRO A 409 -11.36 8.47 4.95
N GLY A 410 -11.24 8.14 3.66
CA GLY A 410 -11.82 8.90 2.57
C GLY A 410 -11.27 10.34 2.48
N LEU A 411 -12.17 11.27 2.20
CA LEU A 411 -11.84 12.68 2.06
C LEU A 411 -11.39 13.37 3.36
N ALA A 412 -11.65 12.76 4.52
CA ALA A 412 -11.27 13.34 5.81
C ALA A 412 -9.77 13.64 5.93
N ILE A 413 -8.91 12.86 5.26
CA ILE A 413 -7.45 13.06 5.28
C ILE A 413 -6.92 13.92 4.13
N ARG A 414 -7.80 14.53 3.32
CA ARG A 414 -7.46 15.41 2.20
C ARG A 414 -7.74 16.88 2.51
N MET A 415 -7.63 17.27 3.76
CA MET A 415 -7.71 18.65 4.19
C MET A 415 -6.73 18.89 5.34
N TRP A 416 -6.27 20.13 5.48
CA TRP A 416 -5.49 20.55 6.64
C TRP A 416 -6.37 21.28 7.66
N GLY A 417 -5.97 21.22 8.93
CA GLY A 417 -6.76 21.75 10.02
C GLY A 417 -7.97 20.89 10.38
N PRO A 418 -8.91 21.38 11.21
CA PRO A 418 -10.02 20.59 11.70
C PRO A 418 -10.96 20.18 10.55
N VAL A 419 -11.38 18.92 10.59
CA VAL A 419 -12.40 18.37 9.69
C VAL A 419 -13.75 18.87 10.14
N THR A 420 -14.51 19.49 9.22
CA THR A 420 -15.86 20.01 9.51
C THR A 420 -16.84 19.62 8.39
N ARG A 421 -18.12 19.65 8.69
CA ARG A 421 -19.20 19.37 7.73
C ARG A 421 -19.11 20.27 6.48
N SER A 422 -18.86 21.55 6.66
CA SER A 422 -18.78 22.51 5.55
C SER A 422 -17.58 22.24 4.65
N LYS A 423 -16.39 22.02 5.23
CA LYS A 423 -15.20 21.65 4.48
C LYS A 423 -15.37 20.32 3.73
N THR A 424 -15.98 19.31 4.38
CA THR A 424 -16.25 18.02 3.76
C THR A 424 -17.18 18.16 2.55
N ARG A 425 -18.23 18.98 2.66
CA ARG A 425 -19.14 19.27 1.54
C ARG A 425 -18.41 19.93 0.38
N ALA A 426 -17.62 20.99 0.66
CA ALA A 426 -16.85 21.69 -0.36
C ALA A 426 -15.83 20.74 -1.04
N LEU A 427 -15.15 19.91 -0.28
CA LEU A 427 -14.17 18.95 -0.80
C LEU A 427 -14.83 17.84 -1.65
N ARG A 428 -16.04 17.38 -1.30
CA ARG A 428 -16.83 16.46 -2.14
C ARG A 428 -17.17 17.09 -3.50
N GLN A 429 -17.58 18.36 -3.54
CA GLN A 429 -17.84 19.08 -4.78
C GLN A 429 -16.56 19.24 -5.62
N ALA A 430 -15.45 19.67 -4.99
CA ALA A 430 -14.16 19.81 -5.65
C ALA A 430 -13.66 18.49 -6.26
N THR A 431 -13.85 17.39 -5.54
CA THR A 431 -13.50 16.05 -6.02
C THR A 431 -14.32 15.67 -7.26
N GLY A 432 -15.64 15.96 -7.26
CA GLY A 432 -16.51 15.71 -8.41
C GLY A 432 -16.08 16.50 -9.65
N ILE A 433 -15.76 17.80 -9.48
CA ILE A 433 -15.22 18.63 -10.55
C ILE A 433 -13.91 18.06 -11.10
N LEU A 434 -12.98 17.70 -10.22
CA LEU A 434 -11.69 17.12 -10.63
C LEU A 434 -11.86 15.83 -11.42
N GLU A 435 -12.74 14.94 -10.97
CA GLU A 435 -13.03 13.66 -11.66
C GLU A 435 -13.65 13.87 -13.04
N GLU A 436 -14.55 14.85 -13.18
CA GLU A 436 -15.12 15.22 -14.47
C GLU A 436 -14.04 15.76 -15.42
N LEU A 437 -13.20 16.67 -14.95
CA LEU A 437 -12.10 17.25 -15.73
C LEU A 437 -11.09 16.18 -16.16
N ILE A 438 -10.73 15.24 -15.28
CA ILE A 438 -9.87 14.10 -15.63
C ILE A 438 -10.48 13.28 -16.76
N ARG A 439 -11.77 12.97 -16.68
CA ARG A 439 -12.44 12.18 -17.74
C ARG A 439 -12.48 12.93 -19.08
N THR A 440 -12.66 14.25 -19.03
CA THR A 440 -12.77 15.10 -20.22
C THR A 440 -11.42 15.32 -20.89
N HIS A 441 -10.39 15.72 -20.13
CA HIS A 441 -9.06 16.02 -20.68
C HIS A 441 -8.23 14.78 -20.96
N TYR A 442 -8.51 13.66 -20.27
CA TYR A 442 -7.81 12.38 -20.41
C TYR A 442 -8.83 11.25 -20.63
N PRO A 443 -9.48 11.20 -21.82
CA PRO A 443 -10.51 10.19 -22.12
C PRO A 443 -9.95 8.76 -22.10
N ASP A 444 -8.72 8.58 -22.56
CA ASP A 444 -8.01 7.31 -22.49
C ASP A 444 -7.55 7.04 -21.04
N PRO A 445 -8.04 5.94 -20.40
CA PRO A 445 -7.63 5.58 -19.04
C PRO A 445 -6.13 5.42 -18.85
N HIS A 446 -5.39 4.99 -19.88
CA HIS A 446 -3.93 4.81 -19.82
C HIS A 446 -3.15 6.12 -19.81
N GLN A 447 -3.78 7.23 -20.19
CA GLN A 447 -3.19 8.57 -20.14
C GLN A 447 -3.54 9.33 -18.87
N ARG A 448 -4.33 8.74 -17.96
CA ARG A 448 -4.70 9.33 -16.67
C ARG A 448 -3.60 9.17 -15.64
N PRO A 449 -3.54 10.07 -14.63
CA PRO A 449 -2.71 9.80 -13.47
C PRO A 449 -3.15 8.50 -12.78
N SER A 450 -2.20 7.74 -12.24
CA SER A 450 -2.49 6.48 -11.53
C SER A 450 -3.32 6.72 -10.27
N GLN A 451 -3.09 7.86 -9.61
CA GLN A 451 -3.94 8.40 -8.54
C GLN A 451 -3.94 9.93 -8.62
N TYR A 452 -5.06 10.52 -8.33
CA TYR A 452 -5.24 11.98 -8.29
C TYR A 452 -6.26 12.37 -7.23
N TYR A 453 -6.10 13.56 -6.72
CA TYR A 453 -7.06 14.15 -5.80
C TYR A 453 -6.94 15.67 -5.77
N VAL A 454 -7.96 16.30 -5.20
CA VAL A 454 -7.92 17.66 -4.71
C VAL A 454 -7.95 17.63 -3.18
N ALA A 455 -7.17 18.52 -2.55
CA ALA A 455 -7.14 18.68 -1.11
C ALA A 455 -7.40 20.14 -0.73
N LEU A 456 -7.99 20.34 0.45
CA LEU A 456 -8.32 21.66 0.97
C LEU A 456 -7.20 22.17 1.89
N ALA A 457 -6.56 23.26 1.51
CA ALA A 457 -5.57 23.96 2.33
C ALA A 457 -6.16 25.25 2.90
N PRO A 458 -6.34 25.36 4.23
CA PRO A 458 -6.88 26.56 4.86
C PRO A 458 -5.82 27.66 4.96
N LEU A 459 -5.11 27.90 3.86
CA LEU A 459 -4.16 28.99 3.73
C LEU A 459 -4.94 30.25 3.39
N ALA A 460 -5.10 31.13 4.37
CA ALA A 460 -5.72 32.43 4.14
C ALA A 460 -4.94 33.21 3.08
N SER A 461 -5.55 33.41 1.93
CA SER A 461 -4.95 34.12 0.80
C SER A 461 -5.86 35.19 0.29
N CYS A 462 -5.27 36.29 -0.14
CA CYS A 462 -5.99 37.40 -0.74
C CYS A 462 -6.30 37.12 -2.22
N GLY A 463 -7.53 37.31 -2.63
CA GLY A 463 -8.02 37.31 -4.01
C GLY A 463 -8.76 38.57 -4.35
N LEU A 464 -9.14 38.74 -5.62
CA LEU A 464 -10.02 39.80 -6.11
C LEU A 464 -11.27 39.13 -6.70
N MET A 465 -12.44 39.50 -6.23
CA MET A 465 -13.73 39.09 -6.79
C MET A 465 -14.58 40.31 -7.06
N GLY A 466 -14.74 40.64 -8.33
CA GLY A 466 -15.19 41.97 -8.75
C GLY A 466 -14.13 43.01 -8.38
N ASP A 467 -14.55 44.10 -7.77
CA ASP A 467 -13.65 45.19 -7.31
C ASP A 467 -13.20 45.02 -5.85
N ASP A 468 -13.67 43.99 -5.18
CA ASP A 468 -13.40 43.76 -3.75
C ASP A 468 -12.24 42.81 -3.50
N ARG A 469 -11.45 43.09 -2.45
CA ARG A 469 -10.50 42.17 -1.89
C ARG A 469 -11.22 41.13 -1.04
N VAL A 470 -11.03 39.85 -1.39
CA VAL A 470 -11.60 38.72 -0.66
C VAL A 470 -10.47 37.87 -0.08
N TYR A 471 -10.63 37.46 1.15
CA TYR A 471 -9.73 36.44 1.75
C TYR A 471 -10.42 35.08 1.69
N GLY A 472 -9.70 34.09 1.20
CA GLY A 472 -10.24 32.76 1.02
C GLY A 472 -9.18 31.68 1.16
N TYR A 473 -9.61 30.43 1.05
CA TYR A 473 -8.76 29.24 1.11
C TYR A 473 -8.18 28.87 -0.27
N ALA A 474 -7.36 27.84 -0.27
CA ALA A 474 -6.75 27.30 -1.46
C ALA A 474 -7.09 25.83 -1.66
N TRP A 475 -7.16 25.42 -2.92
CA TRP A 475 -7.13 24.02 -3.32
C TRP A 475 -5.71 23.58 -3.67
N VAL A 476 -5.38 22.33 -3.38
CA VAL A 476 -4.16 21.68 -3.83
C VAL A 476 -4.56 20.51 -4.73
N ILE A 477 -4.16 20.54 -5.99
CA ILE A 477 -4.32 19.42 -6.93
C ILE A 477 -3.06 18.57 -6.86
N ARG A 478 -3.22 17.27 -6.79
CA ARG A 478 -2.15 16.30 -6.92
C ARG A 478 -2.54 15.24 -7.94
N GLY A 479 -1.60 14.91 -8.81
CA GLY A 479 -1.64 13.73 -9.65
C GLY A 479 -0.32 13.02 -9.57
N VAL A 480 -0.34 11.69 -9.47
CA VAL A 480 0.86 10.88 -9.42
C VAL A 480 0.81 9.78 -10.46
N VAL A 481 1.97 9.38 -10.92
CA VAL A 481 2.16 8.24 -11.80
C VAL A 481 2.92 7.16 -11.06
N THR A 482 2.46 5.93 -11.24
CA THR A 482 3.22 4.71 -10.98
C THR A 482 3.65 4.14 -12.32
N ARG A 483 4.78 3.45 -12.36
CA ARG A 483 5.16 2.67 -13.53
C ARG A 483 4.40 1.33 -13.53
N GLU A 484 4.87 0.36 -14.28
CA GLU A 484 4.18 -0.89 -14.63
C GLU A 484 3.63 -1.75 -13.47
N ARG A 485 4.06 -1.52 -12.22
CA ARG A 485 3.76 -2.40 -11.08
C ARG A 485 2.64 -1.92 -10.16
N GLU A 486 2.06 -0.75 -10.46
CA GLU A 486 0.97 -0.14 -9.67
C GLU A 486 1.28 -0.03 -8.18
N SER A 487 2.55 0.12 -7.83
CA SER A 487 3.00 0.33 -6.47
C SER A 487 3.00 1.81 -6.11
N TYR A 488 2.37 2.15 -5.01
CA TYR A 488 2.38 3.50 -4.46
C TYR A 488 3.48 3.73 -3.41
N VAL A 489 4.47 2.84 -3.33
CA VAL A 489 5.65 3.04 -2.46
C VAL A 489 6.53 4.15 -3.01
N THR A 490 6.72 4.18 -4.34
CA THR A 490 7.34 5.31 -5.04
C THR A 490 6.39 5.83 -6.10
N VAL A 491 6.27 7.14 -6.23
CA VAL A 491 5.45 7.78 -7.27
C VAL A 491 6.13 9.03 -7.79
N GLY A 492 6.02 9.25 -9.10
CA GLY A 492 6.38 10.52 -9.75
C GLY A 492 5.18 11.47 -9.81
N ALA A 493 5.44 12.76 -10.01
CA ALA A 493 4.38 13.72 -10.27
C ALA A 493 3.82 13.53 -11.69
N PHE A 494 2.50 13.59 -11.83
CA PHE A 494 1.85 13.60 -13.14
C PHE A 494 1.92 14.99 -13.77
N ALA A 495 2.29 15.06 -15.03
CA ALA A 495 2.36 16.30 -15.80
C ALA A 495 0.99 16.62 -16.41
N PHE A 496 0.19 17.39 -15.70
CA PHE A 496 -1.09 17.89 -16.22
C PHE A 496 -0.91 18.87 -17.38
N SER A 497 -1.81 18.83 -18.37
CA SER A 497 -1.83 19.80 -19.45
C SER A 497 -2.17 21.20 -18.95
N GLN A 498 -1.66 22.23 -19.61
CA GLN A 498 -1.97 23.62 -19.28
C GLN A 498 -3.47 23.91 -19.37
N ALA A 499 -4.17 23.35 -20.37
CA ALA A 499 -5.61 23.50 -20.53
C ALA A 499 -6.38 22.92 -19.33
N PHE A 500 -6.01 21.72 -18.87
CA PHE A 500 -6.59 21.13 -17.66
C PHE A 500 -6.40 22.02 -16.43
N LEU A 501 -5.17 22.50 -16.21
CA LEU A 501 -4.84 23.33 -15.04
C LEU A 501 -5.61 24.65 -15.03
N GLN A 502 -5.77 25.29 -16.19
CA GLN A 502 -6.54 26.51 -16.34
C GLN A 502 -8.02 26.31 -16.04
N GLU A 503 -8.63 25.25 -16.60
CA GLU A 503 -10.03 24.94 -16.37
C GLU A 503 -10.28 24.49 -14.94
N ALA A 504 -9.40 23.69 -14.35
CA ALA A 504 -9.49 23.28 -12.96
C ALA A 504 -9.40 24.48 -12.01
N ALA A 505 -8.48 25.41 -12.25
CA ALA A 505 -8.38 26.64 -11.47
C ALA A 505 -9.66 27.46 -11.54
N LEU A 506 -10.22 27.65 -12.74
CA LEU A 506 -11.45 28.40 -12.96
C LEU A 506 -12.65 27.77 -12.23
N ARG A 507 -12.88 26.48 -12.45
CA ARG A 507 -14.04 25.78 -11.88
C ARG A 507 -13.96 25.64 -10.37
N LEU A 508 -12.80 25.24 -9.82
CA LEU A 508 -12.61 25.06 -8.38
C LEU A 508 -12.75 26.38 -7.58
N THR A 509 -12.43 27.53 -8.19
CA THR A 509 -12.58 28.84 -7.50
C THR A 509 -13.95 29.44 -7.68
N ASN A 510 -14.66 29.19 -8.79
CA ASN A 510 -15.94 29.85 -9.09
C ASN A 510 -17.18 29.04 -8.72
N GLU A 511 -17.11 27.69 -8.81
CA GLU A 511 -18.29 26.84 -8.61
C GLU A 511 -18.48 26.41 -7.16
N ILE A 512 -17.46 26.58 -6.29
CA ILE A 512 -17.50 26.08 -4.91
C ILE A 512 -17.52 27.26 -3.93
N VAL A 513 -18.50 27.23 -3.05
CA VAL A 513 -18.64 28.15 -1.92
C VAL A 513 -18.79 27.33 -0.65
N MET A 514 -18.08 27.71 0.39
CA MET A 514 -18.16 27.11 1.71
C MET A 514 -18.81 28.15 2.67
N ASP A 515 -19.89 27.76 3.37
CA ASP A 515 -20.55 28.58 4.40
C ASP A 515 -21.01 29.96 3.94
N ASP A 516 -21.62 30.10 2.79
CA ASP A 516 -22.15 31.34 2.18
C ASP A 516 -21.14 32.50 2.03
N GLU A 517 -20.06 32.53 2.81
CA GLU A 517 -19.07 33.60 2.85
C GLU A 517 -17.65 33.17 2.45
N THR A 518 -17.22 31.97 2.80
CA THR A 518 -15.85 31.50 2.55
C THR A 518 -15.64 31.07 1.10
N ARG A 519 -14.71 31.74 0.43
CA ARG A 519 -14.36 31.54 -0.98
C ARG A 519 -13.05 30.76 -1.11
N PHE A 520 -12.82 30.23 -2.31
CA PHE A 520 -11.55 29.67 -2.71
C PHE A 520 -10.91 30.61 -3.74
N VAL A 521 -9.71 31.06 -3.46
CA VAL A 521 -9.07 32.13 -4.24
C VAL A 521 -7.77 31.69 -4.90
N ARG A 522 -7.31 30.47 -4.64
CA ARG A 522 -6.10 29.91 -5.26
C ARG A 522 -6.22 28.41 -5.48
N VAL A 523 -5.49 27.95 -6.51
CA VAL A 523 -5.25 26.52 -6.76
C VAL A 523 -3.75 26.33 -6.89
N PHE A 524 -3.21 25.37 -6.11
CA PHE A 524 -1.82 24.95 -6.15
C PHE A 524 -1.72 23.57 -6.80
N LEU A 525 -0.58 23.30 -7.44
CA LEU A 525 -0.22 21.99 -7.94
C LEU A 525 0.93 21.42 -7.09
N GLU A 526 0.72 20.26 -6.49
CA GLU A 526 1.77 19.53 -5.79
C GLU A 526 2.55 18.67 -6.79
N ILE A 527 3.87 18.92 -6.86
CA ILE A 527 4.78 18.27 -7.81
C ILE A 527 5.83 17.36 -7.13
N THR A 528 5.75 17.20 -5.81
CA THR A 528 6.74 16.40 -5.07
C THR A 528 6.49 14.92 -5.26
N GLY A 529 7.51 14.19 -5.68
CA GLY A 529 7.48 12.73 -5.75
C GLY A 529 7.48 12.06 -4.36
N LYS A 530 7.28 10.75 -4.34
CA LYS A 530 7.43 9.93 -3.14
C LYS A 530 8.55 8.92 -3.34
N PRO A 531 9.59 8.90 -2.51
CA PRO A 531 9.88 9.87 -1.45
C PRO A 531 10.25 11.26 -1.99
N PRO A 532 10.31 12.35 -1.20
CA PRO A 532 10.12 12.39 0.26
C PRO A 532 8.67 12.62 0.71
N SER A 533 7.74 12.96 -0.19
CA SER A 533 6.34 13.15 0.21
C SER A 533 5.62 11.81 0.46
N THR A 534 4.40 11.88 0.97
CA THR A 534 3.46 10.75 0.99
C THR A 534 2.50 10.84 -0.20
N THR A 535 1.74 9.79 -0.50
CA THR A 535 0.73 9.85 -1.58
C THR A 535 -0.42 10.74 -1.16
N GLU A 536 -0.98 10.55 0.04
CA GLU A 536 -2.01 11.40 0.64
C GLU A 536 -1.37 12.43 1.58
N PRO A 537 -1.99 13.59 1.83
CA PRO A 537 -1.39 14.64 2.67
C PRO A 537 -1.27 14.26 4.15
N HIS A 538 -2.16 13.38 4.63
CA HIS A 538 -2.16 12.89 6.01
C HIS A 538 -2.26 11.38 6.11
#